data_e898430d3402510325424bcfceabf5d3
#
_entry.id   e898430d3402510325424bcfceabf5d3
#
_cell.length_a   1.000
_cell.length_b   1.000
_cell.length_c   1.000
_cell.angle_alpha   90.00
_cell.angle_beta   90.00
_cell.angle_gamma   90.00
#
_symmetry.space_group_name_H-M   'P 1'
#
loop_
_entity.id
_entity.type
_entity.pdbx_description
1 polymer ?
#
loop_
_entity_poly.entity_id
_entity_poly.type
_entity_poly.pdbx_seq_one_letter_code
_entity_poly.pdbx_strand_id
1 'polypeptide(L)'
;MATIDISYFHLCIGLFLLLVPVYYVWRYETGLLKGLCVGAVRMVVQMLFIGVYLRYLFDLDNPVINCLWVFVMVYIASETAITRTKVRRGVLMMPLIVGFVVACVLIGFYFLGIVLQLDNVFNAQYFIPIMGILLGNMLTVNVIAVGTFYSTLQREQNLYYFLLGNGASQSEALVPFIRQAITKSFSPTIANMAVMGLVSLPGTMIGQILGGSTPDVAIKYQIMIVVITMSASMLSLIISIRLSVKRAFDGYGRMRKVMRSN
;
A
#
# COMPACT_ATOMS: atom_id res chain seq x y z
N MET A 1 23.60 -19.83 10.76
CA MET A 1 23.55 -19.18 12.09
C MET A 1 22.07 -19.10 12.46
N ALA A 2 21.70 -19.55 13.66
CA ALA A 2 20.33 -19.37 14.15
C ALA A 2 20.10 -17.87 14.44
N THR A 3 18.95 -17.34 14.07
CA THR A 3 18.55 -15.97 14.43
C THR A 3 18.51 -15.84 15.95
N ILE A 4 19.08 -14.75 16.49
CA ILE A 4 19.02 -14.45 17.92
C ILE A 4 17.56 -14.14 18.27
N ASP A 5 16.99 -14.87 19.22
CA ASP A 5 15.64 -14.62 19.72
C ASP A 5 15.63 -13.40 20.64
N ILE A 6 14.66 -12.51 20.41
CA ILE A 6 14.45 -11.30 21.22
C ILE A 6 13.40 -11.62 22.28
N SER A 7 13.79 -11.72 23.55
CA SER A 7 12.83 -11.94 24.62
C SER A 7 11.82 -10.78 24.72
N TYR A 8 10.61 -11.06 25.21
CA TYR A 8 9.56 -10.04 25.38
C TYR A 8 10.01 -8.87 26.25
N PHE A 9 10.91 -9.12 27.23
CA PHE A 9 11.48 -8.05 28.06
C PHE A 9 12.35 -7.09 27.22
N HIS A 10 13.23 -7.60 26.38
CA HIS A 10 14.06 -6.78 25.49
C HIS A 10 13.22 -6.08 24.40
N LEU A 11 12.14 -6.71 23.95
CA LEU A 11 11.17 -6.05 23.06
C LEU A 11 10.54 -4.83 23.74
N CYS A 12 10.12 -4.95 25.00
CA CYS A 12 9.60 -3.81 25.76
C CYS A 12 10.64 -2.68 25.89
N ILE A 13 11.91 -3.01 26.17
CA ILE A 13 12.99 -2.01 26.19
C ILE A 13 13.12 -1.32 24.85
N GLY A 14 13.07 -2.06 23.74
CA GLY A 14 13.09 -1.48 22.40
C GLY A 14 11.92 -0.51 22.13
N LEU A 15 10.75 -0.80 22.67
CA LEU A 15 9.57 0.07 22.52
C LEU A 15 9.73 1.42 23.24
N PHE A 16 10.61 1.55 24.25
CA PHE A 16 10.91 2.85 24.87
C PHE A 16 11.49 3.87 23.87
N LEU A 17 12.09 3.42 22.78
CA LEU A 17 12.55 4.35 21.72
C LEU A 17 11.40 5.15 21.09
N LEU A 18 10.15 4.68 21.19
CA LEU A 18 8.98 5.43 20.77
C LEU A 18 8.73 6.70 21.60
N LEU A 19 9.32 6.81 22.80
CA LEU A 19 9.23 8.03 23.61
C LEU A 19 9.85 9.23 22.91
N VAL A 20 10.86 9.02 22.06
CA VAL A 20 11.51 10.11 21.29
C VAL A 20 10.53 10.79 20.36
N PRO A 21 9.90 10.10 19.39
CA PRO A 21 8.90 10.74 18.51
C PRO A 21 7.67 11.21 19.31
N VAL A 22 7.23 10.53 20.37
CA VAL A 22 6.12 10.95 21.22
C VAL A 22 6.43 12.31 21.87
N TYR A 23 7.63 12.47 22.42
CA TYR A 23 8.06 13.73 23.04
C TYR A 23 8.03 14.89 22.04
N TYR A 24 8.61 14.73 20.86
CA TYR A 24 8.63 15.82 19.86
C TYR A 24 7.24 16.13 19.29
N VAL A 25 6.41 15.11 19.02
CA VAL A 25 5.04 15.29 18.57
C VAL A 25 4.20 16.05 19.62
N TRP A 26 4.41 15.75 20.91
CA TRP A 26 3.80 16.48 22.00
C TRP A 26 4.34 17.91 22.14
N ARG A 27 5.68 18.06 22.14
CA ARG A 27 6.37 19.35 22.33
C ARG A 27 6.00 20.37 21.26
N TYR A 28 5.83 19.94 20.02
CA TYR A 28 5.48 20.81 18.88
C TYR A 28 3.96 20.88 18.61
N GLU A 29 3.13 20.34 19.46
CA GLU A 29 1.65 20.41 19.38
C GLU A 29 1.10 20.05 17.99
N THR A 30 1.70 19.04 17.34
CA THR A 30 1.38 18.68 15.95
C THR A 30 -0.03 18.08 15.77
N GLY A 31 -0.74 17.77 16.85
CA GLY A 31 -2.02 17.07 16.83
C GLY A 31 -1.94 15.59 16.49
N LEU A 32 -0.73 15.05 16.22
CA LEU A 32 -0.52 13.66 15.82
C LEU A 32 -0.36 12.68 16.98
N LEU A 33 -0.27 13.16 18.22
CA LEU A 33 0.03 12.35 19.41
C LEU A 33 -0.92 11.16 19.57
N LYS A 34 -2.23 11.40 19.50
CA LYS A 34 -3.24 10.35 19.60
C LYS A 34 -3.07 9.31 18.47
N GLY A 35 -2.82 9.78 17.25
CA GLY A 35 -2.60 8.90 16.10
C GLY A 35 -1.35 8.03 16.26
N LEU A 36 -0.27 8.60 16.77
CA LEU A 36 1.00 7.90 17.01
C LEU A 36 0.85 6.83 18.09
N CYS A 37 0.30 7.19 19.26
CA CYS A 37 0.11 6.23 20.36
C CYS A 37 -0.84 5.09 19.98
N VAL A 38 -2.01 5.41 19.41
CA VAL A 38 -2.98 4.39 18.95
C VAL A 38 -2.37 3.53 17.84
N GLY A 39 -1.63 4.13 16.91
CA GLY A 39 -0.95 3.41 15.83
C GLY A 39 0.11 2.44 16.37
N ALA A 40 0.93 2.86 17.33
CA ALA A 40 1.95 2.03 17.94
C ALA A 40 1.35 0.83 18.69
N VAL A 41 0.36 1.05 19.56
CA VAL A 41 -0.32 -0.03 20.27
C VAL A 41 -0.98 -1.01 19.28
N ARG A 42 -1.69 -0.48 18.28
CA ARG A 42 -2.33 -1.29 17.25
C ARG A 42 -1.32 -2.12 16.46
N MET A 43 -0.17 -1.55 16.11
CA MET A 43 0.92 -2.25 15.42
C MET A 43 1.42 -3.44 16.25
N VAL A 44 1.74 -3.24 17.52
CA VAL A 44 2.25 -4.31 18.41
C VAL A 44 1.22 -5.44 18.53
N VAL A 45 -0.03 -5.09 18.86
CA VAL A 45 -1.11 -6.08 19.01
C VAL A 45 -1.33 -6.86 17.71
N GLN A 46 -1.40 -6.17 16.57
CA GLN A 46 -1.61 -6.82 15.27
C GLN A 46 -0.44 -7.71 14.87
N MET A 47 0.81 -7.30 15.12
CA MET A 47 1.99 -8.12 14.79
C MET A 47 2.06 -9.39 15.66
N LEU A 48 1.76 -9.29 16.94
CA LEU A 48 1.68 -10.47 17.82
C LEU A 48 0.56 -11.42 17.36
N PHE A 49 -0.60 -10.89 17.01
CA PHE A 49 -1.72 -11.68 16.53
C PHE A 49 -1.40 -12.38 15.20
N ILE A 50 -0.79 -11.67 14.25
CA ILE A 50 -0.38 -12.22 12.95
C ILE A 50 0.64 -13.35 13.12
N GLY A 51 1.58 -13.22 14.05
CA GLY A 51 2.58 -14.28 14.32
C GLY A 51 1.93 -15.62 14.70
N VAL A 52 0.90 -15.59 15.55
CA VAL A 52 0.14 -16.78 15.93
C VAL A 52 -0.69 -17.29 14.74
N TYR A 53 -1.38 -16.40 14.06
CA TYR A 53 -2.33 -16.74 13.00
C TYR A 53 -1.64 -17.31 11.75
N LEU A 54 -0.48 -16.74 11.33
CA LEU A 54 0.28 -17.24 10.18
C LEU A 54 0.72 -18.69 10.38
N ARG A 55 1.03 -19.10 11.60
CA ARG A 55 1.40 -20.49 11.90
C ARG A 55 0.26 -21.43 11.53
N TYR A 56 -0.97 -21.12 11.93
CA TYR A 56 -2.15 -21.91 11.56
C TYR A 56 -2.41 -21.96 10.06
N LEU A 57 -2.22 -20.84 9.36
CA LEU A 57 -2.39 -20.78 7.91
C LEU A 57 -1.33 -21.61 7.17
N PHE A 58 -0.10 -21.60 7.65
CA PHE A 58 0.98 -22.41 7.06
C PHE A 58 0.78 -23.90 7.32
N ASP A 59 0.31 -24.28 8.50
CA ASP A 59 0.01 -25.68 8.83
C ASP A 59 -1.18 -26.23 8.02
N LEU A 60 -2.17 -25.38 7.74
CA LEU A 60 -3.37 -25.77 7.00
C LEU A 60 -3.14 -25.86 5.49
N ASP A 61 -2.30 -25.01 4.94
CA ASP A 61 -1.92 -24.80 3.53
C ASP A 61 -3.05 -25.06 2.51
N ASN A 62 -4.25 -24.56 2.82
CA ASN A 62 -5.44 -24.73 1.98
C ASN A 62 -5.60 -23.55 1.02
N PRO A 63 -5.58 -23.77 -0.33
CA PRO A 63 -5.69 -22.70 -1.33
C PRO A 63 -6.92 -21.81 -1.16
N VAL A 64 -8.07 -22.39 -0.78
CA VAL A 64 -9.32 -21.63 -0.62
C VAL A 64 -9.22 -20.67 0.57
N ILE A 65 -8.67 -21.15 1.68
CA ILE A 65 -8.49 -20.33 2.88
C ILE A 65 -7.47 -19.21 2.63
N ASN A 66 -6.38 -19.51 1.92
CA ASN A 66 -5.35 -18.54 1.55
C ASN A 66 -5.94 -17.43 0.67
N CYS A 67 -6.75 -17.78 -0.34
CA CYS A 67 -7.45 -16.81 -1.19
C CYS A 67 -8.47 -15.99 -0.40
N LEU A 68 -9.26 -16.61 0.48
CA LEU A 68 -10.21 -15.89 1.33
C LEU A 68 -9.51 -14.88 2.22
N TRP A 69 -8.36 -15.25 2.80
CA TRP A 69 -7.57 -14.35 3.62
C TRP A 69 -7.04 -13.14 2.84
N VAL A 70 -6.51 -13.35 1.65
CA VAL A 70 -6.08 -12.25 0.78
C VAL A 70 -7.27 -11.32 0.44
N PHE A 71 -8.46 -11.87 0.25
CA PHE A 71 -9.66 -11.07 0.02
C PHE A 71 -10.02 -10.20 1.23
N VAL A 72 -9.89 -10.73 2.45
CA VAL A 72 -10.04 -9.96 3.70
C VAL A 72 -8.98 -8.85 3.77
N MET A 73 -7.72 -9.14 3.42
CA MET A 73 -6.66 -8.14 3.38
C MET A 73 -6.95 -7.03 2.37
N VAL A 74 -7.46 -7.35 1.17
CA VAL A 74 -7.88 -6.37 0.16
C VAL A 74 -9.00 -5.46 0.70
N TYR A 75 -9.99 -6.05 1.37
CA TYR A 75 -11.09 -5.28 1.96
C TYR A 75 -10.58 -4.30 3.02
N ILE A 76 -9.75 -4.76 3.95
CA ILE A 76 -9.15 -3.93 5.02
C ILE A 76 -8.26 -2.83 4.43
N ALA A 77 -7.47 -3.15 3.40
CA ALA A 77 -6.64 -2.16 2.70
C ALA A 77 -7.51 -1.08 2.03
N SER A 78 -8.60 -1.47 1.36
CA SER A 78 -9.52 -0.54 0.72
C SER A 78 -10.23 0.38 1.73
N GLU A 79 -10.71 -0.14 2.85
CA GLU A 79 -11.30 0.66 3.95
C GLU A 79 -10.28 1.62 4.55
N THR A 80 -9.05 1.16 4.74
CA THR A 80 -7.96 1.98 5.27
C THR A 80 -7.64 3.14 4.31
N ALA A 81 -7.58 2.86 2.99
CA ALA A 81 -7.37 3.89 1.98
C ALA A 81 -8.46 4.95 1.99
N ILE A 82 -9.73 4.55 2.08
CA ILE A 82 -10.88 5.46 2.15
C ILE A 82 -10.81 6.36 3.38
N THR A 83 -10.51 5.77 4.53
CA THR A 83 -10.43 6.51 5.79
C THR A 83 -9.31 7.56 5.75
N ARG A 84 -8.17 7.22 5.16
CA ARG A 84 -7.01 8.12 5.07
C ARG A 84 -7.15 9.20 4.00
N THR A 85 -7.83 8.92 2.89
CA THR A 85 -8.03 9.88 1.78
C THR A 85 -9.16 10.87 2.05
N LYS A 86 -10.02 10.62 3.05
CA LYS A 86 -11.24 11.41 3.34
C LYS A 86 -12.22 11.49 2.15
N VAL A 87 -12.10 10.60 1.18
CA VAL A 87 -13.04 10.50 0.06
C VAL A 87 -14.25 9.66 0.47
N ARG A 88 -15.41 9.94 -0.12
CA ARG A 88 -16.64 9.19 0.17
C ARG A 88 -16.51 7.72 -0.22
N ARG A 89 -16.93 6.83 0.70
CA ARG A 89 -16.89 5.37 0.52
C ARG A 89 -17.58 4.91 -0.78
N GLY A 90 -18.75 5.45 -1.09
CA GLY A 90 -19.50 5.07 -2.30
C GLY A 90 -18.78 5.34 -3.62
N VAL A 91 -17.82 6.27 -3.63
CA VAL A 91 -17.01 6.60 -4.82
C VAL A 91 -15.80 5.68 -4.94
N LEU A 92 -15.12 5.38 -3.81
CA LEU A 92 -13.81 4.73 -3.84
C LEU A 92 -13.80 3.23 -3.52
N MET A 93 -14.79 2.71 -2.78
CA MET A 93 -14.73 1.33 -2.27
C MET A 93 -14.52 0.30 -3.39
N MET A 94 -15.43 0.26 -4.35
CA MET A 94 -15.34 -0.69 -5.46
C MET A 94 -14.14 -0.45 -6.39
N PRO A 95 -13.80 0.80 -6.78
CA PRO A 95 -12.59 1.09 -7.54
C PRO A 95 -11.31 0.56 -6.90
N LEU A 96 -11.14 0.72 -5.57
CA LEU A 96 -9.97 0.24 -4.85
C LEU A 96 -9.95 -1.29 -4.77
N ILE A 97 -11.07 -1.93 -4.43
CA ILE A 97 -11.15 -3.40 -4.38
C ILE A 97 -10.78 -3.98 -5.75
N VAL A 98 -11.40 -3.49 -6.82
CA VAL A 98 -11.11 -3.98 -8.17
C VAL A 98 -9.65 -3.72 -8.55
N GLY A 99 -9.13 -2.52 -8.28
CA GLY A 99 -7.72 -2.17 -8.55
C GLY A 99 -6.75 -3.07 -7.81
N PHE A 100 -6.99 -3.34 -6.52
CA PHE A 100 -6.14 -4.20 -5.70
C PHE A 100 -6.24 -5.67 -6.12
N VAL A 101 -7.44 -6.20 -6.34
CA VAL A 101 -7.63 -7.59 -6.78
C VAL A 101 -6.95 -7.81 -8.13
N VAL A 102 -7.20 -6.97 -9.12
CA VAL A 102 -6.61 -7.10 -10.47
C VAL A 102 -5.08 -7.04 -10.40
N ALA A 103 -4.52 -6.10 -9.63
CA ALA A 103 -3.08 -5.99 -9.48
C ALA A 103 -2.48 -7.19 -8.74
N CYS A 104 -3.12 -7.68 -7.66
CA CYS A 104 -2.68 -8.90 -6.96
C CYS A 104 -2.72 -10.13 -7.87
N VAL A 105 -3.80 -10.30 -8.64
CA VAL A 105 -3.93 -11.42 -9.56
C VAL A 105 -2.87 -11.35 -10.65
N LEU A 106 -2.78 -10.24 -11.38
CA LEU A 106 -1.86 -10.15 -12.52
C LEU A 106 -0.38 -10.18 -12.10
N ILE A 107 0.00 -9.34 -11.15
CA ILE A 107 1.41 -9.22 -10.75
C ILE A 107 1.81 -10.31 -9.75
N GLY A 108 0.92 -10.68 -8.84
CA GLY A 108 1.20 -11.73 -7.85
C GLY A 108 1.36 -13.09 -8.52
N PHE A 109 0.43 -13.51 -9.40
CA PHE A 109 0.56 -14.78 -10.11
C PHE A 109 1.69 -14.78 -11.13
N TYR A 110 1.97 -13.64 -11.79
CA TYR A 110 3.16 -13.50 -12.62
C TYR A 110 4.44 -13.81 -11.82
N PHE A 111 4.56 -13.22 -10.63
CA PHE A 111 5.74 -13.41 -9.80
C PHE A 111 5.85 -14.84 -9.24
N LEU A 112 4.77 -15.35 -8.65
CA LEU A 112 4.77 -16.68 -8.03
C LEU A 112 4.89 -17.83 -9.06
N GLY A 113 4.19 -17.70 -10.20
CA GLY A 113 4.13 -18.75 -11.21
C GLY A 113 5.27 -18.70 -12.23
N ILE A 114 5.62 -17.50 -12.73
CA ILE A 114 6.60 -17.36 -13.82
C ILE A 114 8.01 -17.09 -13.28
N VAL A 115 8.14 -16.20 -12.30
CA VAL A 115 9.46 -15.80 -11.78
C VAL A 115 10.00 -16.79 -10.77
N LEU A 116 9.19 -17.19 -9.79
CA LEU A 116 9.58 -18.16 -8.76
C LEU A 116 9.38 -19.61 -9.22
N GLN A 117 8.59 -19.85 -10.26
CA GLN A 117 8.29 -21.18 -10.81
C GLN A 117 7.86 -22.17 -9.74
N LEU A 118 6.95 -21.72 -8.83
CA LEU A 118 6.43 -22.58 -7.78
C LEU A 118 5.48 -23.63 -8.36
N ASP A 119 5.66 -24.89 -8.01
CA ASP A 119 4.73 -25.98 -8.38
C ASP A 119 3.33 -25.74 -7.82
N ASN A 120 3.23 -25.20 -6.61
CA ASN A 120 1.97 -24.75 -6.00
C ASN A 120 2.03 -23.24 -5.71
N VAL A 121 1.40 -22.45 -6.59
CA VAL A 121 1.34 -20.98 -6.48
C VAL A 121 0.56 -20.53 -5.24
N PHE A 122 -0.33 -21.36 -4.72
CA PHE A 122 -1.15 -21.07 -3.54
C PHE A 122 -0.50 -21.49 -2.22
N ASN A 123 0.75 -21.95 -2.22
CA ASN A 123 1.45 -22.29 -0.99
C ASN A 123 1.47 -21.10 -0.03
N ALA A 124 0.93 -21.32 1.19
CA ALA A 124 0.69 -20.25 2.17
C ALA A 124 1.95 -19.45 2.53
N GLN A 125 3.12 -20.11 2.59
CA GLN A 125 4.38 -19.49 2.98
C GLN A 125 4.87 -18.45 1.99
N TYR A 126 4.54 -18.57 0.70
CA TYR A 126 4.89 -17.61 -0.34
C TYR A 126 3.73 -16.69 -0.69
N PHE A 127 2.53 -17.27 -0.88
CA PHE A 127 1.36 -16.56 -1.36
C PHE A 127 0.95 -15.42 -0.41
N ILE A 128 0.78 -15.70 0.88
CA ILE A 128 0.27 -14.72 1.84
C ILE A 128 1.26 -13.56 2.04
N PRO A 129 2.58 -13.79 2.31
CA PRO A 129 3.52 -12.69 2.45
C PRO A 129 3.68 -11.85 1.19
N ILE A 130 3.75 -12.46 0.01
CA ILE A 130 3.87 -11.71 -1.25
C ILE A 130 2.64 -10.85 -1.49
N MET A 131 1.42 -11.38 -1.33
CA MET A 131 0.19 -10.58 -1.45
C MET A 131 0.15 -9.46 -0.40
N GLY A 132 0.62 -9.72 0.82
CA GLY A 132 0.73 -8.71 1.88
C GLY A 132 1.66 -7.56 1.52
N ILE A 133 2.84 -7.85 0.98
CA ILE A 133 3.81 -6.83 0.52
C ILE A 133 3.21 -6.00 -0.63
N LEU A 134 2.57 -6.65 -1.61
CA LEU A 134 1.89 -5.95 -2.71
C LEU A 134 0.82 -5.00 -2.18
N LEU A 135 -0.09 -5.51 -1.34
CA LEU A 135 -1.20 -4.73 -0.77
C LEU A 135 -0.72 -3.56 0.08
N GLY A 136 0.31 -3.75 0.90
CA GLY A 136 0.88 -2.67 1.73
C GLY A 136 1.44 -1.51 0.92
N ASN A 137 2.17 -1.81 -0.16
CA ASN A 137 2.70 -0.80 -1.07
C ASN A 137 1.59 -0.14 -1.90
N MET A 138 0.67 -0.93 -2.47
CA MET A 138 -0.49 -0.41 -3.20
C MET A 138 -1.35 0.51 -2.32
N LEU A 139 -1.60 0.14 -1.07
CA LEU A 139 -2.32 0.98 -0.11
C LEU A 139 -1.65 2.34 0.04
N THR A 140 -0.34 2.36 0.30
CA THR A 140 0.42 3.60 0.53
C THR A 140 0.37 4.51 -0.68
N VAL A 141 0.66 3.98 -1.87
CA VAL A 141 0.64 4.73 -3.14
C VAL A 141 -0.77 5.24 -3.44
N ASN A 142 -1.80 4.41 -3.31
CA ASN A 142 -3.18 4.81 -3.59
C ASN A 142 -3.68 5.88 -2.61
N VAL A 143 -3.33 5.81 -1.33
CA VAL A 143 -3.69 6.85 -0.34
C VAL A 143 -3.13 8.21 -0.74
N ILE A 144 -1.84 8.26 -1.10
CA ILE A 144 -1.19 9.52 -1.51
C ILE A 144 -1.75 10.01 -2.84
N ALA A 145 -1.83 9.13 -3.83
CA ALA A 145 -2.23 9.51 -5.18
C ALA A 145 -3.70 9.93 -5.27
N VAL A 146 -4.62 9.11 -4.76
CA VAL A 146 -6.06 9.41 -4.79
C VAL A 146 -6.37 10.64 -3.93
N GLY A 147 -5.74 10.76 -2.76
CA GLY A 147 -5.84 11.95 -1.91
C GLY A 147 -5.36 13.22 -2.65
N THR A 148 -4.21 13.15 -3.34
CA THR A 148 -3.69 14.26 -4.14
C THR A 148 -4.61 14.56 -5.32
N PHE A 149 -5.05 13.55 -6.07
CA PHE A 149 -5.91 13.71 -7.23
C PHE A 149 -7.19 14.48 -6.89
N TYR A 150 -7.96 14.02 -5.91
CA TYR A 150 -9.21 14.67 -5.56
C TYR A 150 -9.02 16.02 -4.86
N SER A 151 -8.02 16.18 -4.02
CA SER A 151 -7.74 17.46 -3.35
C SER A 151 -7.27 18.54 -4.34
N THR A 152 -6.42 18.18 -5.29
CA THR A 152 -5.96 19.13 -6.31
C THR A 152 -7.10 19.48 -7.28
N LEU A 153 -7.86 18.48 -7.71
CA LEU A 153 -9.01 18.69 -8.58
C LEU A 153 -10.07 19.60 -7.92
N GLN A 154 -10.30 19.47 -6.61
CA GLN A 154 -11.20 20.34 -5.88
C GLN A 154 -10.64 21.76 -5.75
N ARG A 155 -9.34 21.91 -5.51
CA ARG A 155 -8.70 23.22 -5.40
C ARG A 155 -8.62 23.96 -6.71
N GLU A 156 -8.38 23.25 -7.80
CA GLU A 156 -8.15 23.80 -9.13
C GLU A 156 -9.30 23.49 -10.09
N GLN A 157 -10.55 23.51 -9.62
CA GLN A 157 -11.75 23.25 -10.44
C GLN A 157 -11.86 24.19 -11.65
N ASN A 158 -11.43 25.43 -11.50
CA ASN A 158 -11.46 26.40 -12.58
C ASN A 158 -10.58 25.95 -13.78
N LEU A 159 -9.41 25.38 -13.51
CA LEU A 159 -8.54 24.82 -14.55
C LEU A 159 -9.24 23.66 -15.27
N TYR A 160 -9.88 22.76 -14.52
CA TYR A 160 -10.60 21.63 -15.11
C TYR A 160 -11.73 22.10 -16.04
N TYR A 161 -12.59 23.03 -15.58
CA TYR A 161 -13.68 23.56 -16.40
C TYR A 161 -13.20 24.45 -17.55
N PHE A 162 -12.09 25.16 -17.38
CA PHE A 162 -11.45 25.91 -18.46
C PHE A 162 -11.01 24.98 -19.60
N LEU A 163 -10.37 23.85 -19.28
CA LEU A 163 -9.97 22.85 -20.28
C LEU A 163 -11.17 22.27 -21.02
N LEU A 164 -12.24 21.91 -20.30
CA LEU A 164 -13.48 21.44 -20.94
C LEU A 164 -14.11 22.50 -21.82
N GLY A 165 -14.16 23.77 -21.39
CA GLY A 165 -14.69 24.89 -22.15
C GLY A 165 -13.89 25.18 -23.44
N ASN A 166 -12.61 24.82 -23.49
CA ASN A 166 -11.76 24.89 -24.67
C ASN A 166 -11.81 23.62 -25.56
N GLY A 167 -12.77 22.72 -25.32
CA GLY A 167 -13.00 21.56 -26.18
C GLY A 167 -12.21 20.30 -25.78
N ALA A 168 -11.50 20.29 -24.66
CA ALA A 168 -10.85 19.08 -24.17
C ALA A 168 -11.90 18.05 -23.72
N SER A 169 -11.67 16.79 -24.02
CA SER A 169 -12.43 15.68 -23.44
C SER A 169 -12.21 15.60 -21.92
N GLN A 170 -13.12 14.95 -21.19
CA GLN A 170 -12.96 14.74 -19.74
C GLN A 170 -11.64 14.06 -19.38
N SER A 171 -11.22 13.06 -20.18
CA SER A 171 -9.96 12.36 -19.98
C SER A 171 -8.75 13.28 -20.13
N GLU A 172 -8.74 14.15 -21.13
CA GLU A 172 -7.66 15.12 -21.35
C GLU A 172 -7.63 16.19 -20.25
N ALA A 173 -8.79 16.70 -19.85
CA ALA A 173 -8.90 17.70 -18.78
C ALA A 173 -8.42 17.15 -17.42
N LEU A 174 -8.44 15.82 -17.20
CA LEU A 174 -7.97 15.18 -15.98
C LEU A 174 -6.46 14.84 -15.99
N VAL A 175 -5.79 14.85 -17.14
CA VAL A 175 -4.34 14.49 -17.25
C VAL A 175 -3.44 15.27 -16.31
N PRO A 176 -3.57 16.62 -16.16
CA PRO A 176 -2.72 17.38 -15.24
C PRO A 176 -2.82 16.89 -13.79
N PHE A 177 -4.01 16.56 -13.33
CA PHE A 177 -4.30 16.08 -11.98
C PHE A 177 -3.78 14.65 -11.75
N ILE A 178 -3.93 13.77 -12.75
CA ILE A 178 -3.36 12.41 -12.72
C ILE A 178 -1.84 12.48 -12.68
N ARG A 179 -1.22 13.36 -13.47
CA ARG A 179 0.23 13.58 -13.48
C ARG A 179 0.73 13.98 -12.10
N GLN A 180 0.11 14.96 -11.44
CA GLN A 180 0.47 15.38 -10.09
C GLN A 180 0.31 14.25 -9.07
N ALA A 181 -0.77 13.48 -9.17
CA ALA A 181 -1.02 12.34 -8.30
C ALA A 181 0.06 11.26 -8.42
N ILE A 182 0.43 10.87 -9.64
CA ILE A 182 1.49 9.90 -9.92
C ILE A 182 2.83 10.44 -9.42
N THR A 183 3.20 11.65 -9.79
CA THR A 183 4.49 12.25 -9.38
C THR A 183 4.61 12.24 -7.86
N LYS A 184 3.61 12.74 -7.14
CA LYS A 184 3.67 12.84 -5.67
C LYS A 184 3.70 11.48 -4.97
N SER A 185 3.02 10.47 -5.52
CA SER A 185 2.96 9.15 -4.89
C SER A 185 4.16 8.27 -5.19
N PHE A 186 4.79 8.40 -6.37
CA PHE A 186 5.91 7.57 -6.78
C PHE A 186 7.29 8.18 -6.54
N SER A 187 7.41 9.52 -6.44
CA SER A 187 8.71 10.18 -6.20
C SER A 187 9.48 9.61 -5.00
N PRO A 188 8.86 9.35 -3.83
CA PRO A 188 9.59 8.76 -2.71
C PRO A 188 10.08 7.34 -3.01
N THR A 189 9.27 6.53 -3.70
CA THR A 189 9.66 5.16 -4.07
C THR A 189 10.82 5.17 -5.05
N ILE A 190 10.79 6.04 -6.06
CA ILE A 190 11.88 6.18 -7.05
C ILE A 190 13.16 6.67 -6.35
N ALA A 191 13.08 7.65 -5.45
CA ALA A 191 14.23 8.13 -4.68
C ALA A 191 14.84 7.01 -3.82
N ASN A 192 14.01 6.21 -3.14
CA ASN A 192 14.48 5.06 -2.36
C ASN A 192 15.15 3.99 -3.24
N MET A 193 14.61 3.72 -4.44
CA MET A 193 15.24 2.78 -5.37
C MET A 193 16.65 3.22 -5.77
N ALA A 194 16.87 4.52 -5.99
CA ALA A 194 18.16 5.06 -6.43
C ALA A 194 19.28 4.89 -5.40
N VAL A 195 18.95 4.81 -4.11
CA VAL A 195 19.93 4.69 -3.01
C VAL A 195 19.97 3.28 -2.38
N MET A 196 19.10 2.38 -2.86
CA MET A 196 19.01 1.02 -2.35
C MET A 196 20.29 0.23 -2.66
N GLY A 197 20.80 -0.46 -1.65
CA GLY A 197 22.04 -1.23 -1.74
C GLY A 197 23.32 -0.42 -1.48
N LEU A 198 23.26 0.91 -1.56
CA LEU A 198 24.40 1.79 -1.24
C LEU A 198 24.23 2.45 0.14
N VAL A 199 23.08 3.04 0.39
CA VAL A 199 22.78 3.78 1.61
C VAL A 199 21.81 3.02 2.52
N SER A 200 20.86 2.29 1.92
CA SER A 200 19.83 1.57 2.66
C SER A 200 19.78 0.10 2.27
N LEU A 201 19.69 -0.78 3.25
CA LEU A 201 19.34 -2.18 3.05
C LEU A 201 17.86 -2.36 3.47
N PRO A 202 17.01 -2.90 2.58
CA PRO A 202 15.61 -3.14 2.90
C PRO A 202 15.43 -4.17 4.02
N GLY A 203 14.44 -3.92 4.89
CA GLY A 203 14.18 -4.81 6.04
C GLY A 203 13.86 -6.25 5.64
N THR A 204 13.20 -6.47 4.51
CA THR A 204 12.91 -7.81 3.97
C THR A 204 14.19 -8.57 3.61
N MET A 205 15.15 -7.90 2.98
CA MET A 205 16.46 -8.48 2.67
C MET A 205 17.25 -8.80 3.95
N ILE A 206 17.26 -7.87 4.91
CA ILE A 206 17.90 -8.09 6.22
C ILE A 206 17.28 -9.29 6.93
N GLY A 207 15.95 -9.39 6.94
CA GLY A 207 15.22 -10.52 7.53
C GLY A 207 15.59 -11.86 6.89
N GLN A 208 15.74 -11.92 5.56
CA GLN A 208 16.18 -13.14 4.87
C GLN A 208 17.62 -13.54 5.22
N ILE A 209 18.54 -12.58 5.25
CA ILE A 209 19.96 -12.84 5.61
C ILE A 209 20.06 -13.32 7.06
N LEU A 210 19.38 -12.66 7.99
CA LEU A 210 19.32 -13.08 9.39
C LEU A 210 18.64 -14.44 9.56
N GLY A 211 17.66 -14.77 8.69
CA GLY A 211 17.00 -16.08 8.62
C GLY A 211 17.86 -17.20 8.02
N GLY A 212 19.10 -16.90 7.60
CA GLY A 212 20.07 -17.89 7.11
C GLY A 212 20.20 -17.97 5.57
N SER A 213 19.49 -17.12 4.81
CA SER A 213 19.67 -17.06 3.35
C SER A 213 21.00 -16.39 3.00
N THR A 214 21.61 -16.81 1.91
CA THR A 214 22.83 -16.15 1.39
C THR A 214 22.49 -14.75 0.86
N PRO A 215 23.40 -13.78 0.97
CA PRO A 215 23.17 -12.42 0.45
C PRO A 215 22.76 -12.39 -1.02
N ASP A 216 23.35 -13.24 -1.88
CA ASP A 216 23.02 -13.30 -3.29
C ASP A 216 21.56 -13.68 -3.56
N VAL A 217 21.02 -14.61 -2.78
CA VAL A 217 19.60 -15.00 -2.86
C VAL A 217 18.73 -13.84 -2.38
N ALA A 218 19.05 -13.27 -1.22
CA ALA A 218 18.28 -12.17 -0.64
C ALA A 218 18.24 -10.94 -1.57
N ILE A 219 19.34 -10.61 -2.26
CA ILE A 219 19.41 -9.50 -3.23
C ILE A 219 18.47 -9.75 -4.41
N LYS A 220 18.46 -10.94 -5.00
CA LYS A 220 17.59 -11.28 -6.14
C LYS A 220 16.10 -11.14 -5.76
N TYR A 221 15.70 -11.68 -4.60
CA TYR A 221 14.34 -11.51 -4.08
C TYR A 221 14.00 -10.03 -3.87
N GLN A 222 14.92 -9.28 -3.29
CA GLN A 222 14.67 -7.86 -3.01
C GLN A 222 14.49 -7.03 -4.28
N ILE A 223 15.32 -7.24 -5.32
CA ILE A 223 15.16 -6.57 -6.62
C ILE A 223 13.77 -6.87 -7.18
N MET A 224 13.36 -8.13 -7.18
CA MET A 224 12.06 -8.52 -7.69
C MET A 224 10.90 -7.96 -6.86
N ILE A 225 11.00 -7.94 -5.54
CA ILE A 225 10.00 -7.34 -4.65
C ILE A 225 9.78 -5.86 -5.00
N VAL A 226 10.85 -5.11 -5.23
CA VAL A 226 10.74 -3.68 -5.61
C VAL A 226 10.04 -3.52 -6.95
N VAL A 227 10.42 -4.32 -7.95
CA VAL A 227 9.82 -4.26 -9.29
C VAL A 227 8.33 -4.61 -9.26
N ILE A 228 7.96 -5.71 -8.59
CA ILE A 228 6.55 -6.15 -8.54
C ILE A 228 5.68 -5.19 -7.72
N THR A 229 6.19 -4.65 -6.61
CA THR A 229 5.44 -3.69 -5.80
C THR A 229 5.21 -2.37 -6.53
N MET A 230 6.20 -1.88 -7.26
CA MET A 230 6.06 -0.68 -8.10
C MET A 230 5.05 -0.89 -9.22
N SER A 231 5.16 -2.01 -9.94
CA SER A 231 4.25 -2.37 -11.05
C SER A 231 2.81 -2.56 -10.55
N ALA A 232 2.62 -3.30 -9.46
CA ALA A 232 1.29 -3.51 -8.87
C ALA A 232 0.68 -2.20 -8.37
N SER A 233 1.48 -1.33 -7.75
CA SER A 233 1.03 -0.03 -7.27
C SER A 233 0.59 0.88 -8.42
N MET A 234 1.33 0.93 -9.52
CA MET A 234 0.95 1.70 -10.70
C MET A 234 -0.34 1.15 -11.33
N LEU A 235 -0.42 -0.16 -11.54
CA LEU A 235 -1.59 -0.81 -12.13
C LEU A 235 -2.85 -0.57 -11.28
N SER A 236 -2.76 -0.81 -9.97
CA SER A 236 -3.87 -0.59 -9.05
C SER A 236 -4.32 0.87 -9.03
N LEU A 237 -3.37 1.82 -9.04
CA LEU A 237 -3.66 3.25 -9.05
C LEU A 237 -4.44 3.67 -10.31
N ILE A 238 -3.96 3.28 -11.49
CA ILE A 238 -4.61 3.66 -12.75
C ILE A 238 -6.02 3.09 -12.82
N ILE A 239 -6.22 1.83 -12.42
CA ILE A 239 -7.55 1.21 -12.37
C ILE A 239 -8.44 1.95 -11.37
N SER A 240 -7.93 2.22 -10.16
CA SER A 240 -8.69 2.90 -9.11
C SER A 240 -9.12 4.30 -9.51
N ILE A 241 -8.22 5.10 -10.11
CA ILE A 241 -8.56 6.44 -10.59
C ILE A 241 -9.59 6.36 -11.72
N ARG A 242 -9.38 5.53 -12.75
CA ARG A 242 -10.30 5.42 -13.89
C ARG A 242 -11.70 5.01 -13.46
N LEU A 243 -11.82 4.03 -12.58
CA LEU A 243 -13.12 3.57 -12.08
C LEU A 243 -13.76 4.58 -11.11
N SER A 244 -12.96 5.28 -10.29
CA SER A 244 -13.48 6.28 -9.36
C SER A 244 -13.99 7.52 -10.09
N VAL A 245 -13.33 7.95 -11.16
CA VAL A 245 -13.78 9.06 -12.03
C VAL A 245 -15.18 8.79 -12.58
N LYS A 246 -15.45 7.59 -13.09
CA LYS A 246 -16.79 7.21 -13.57
C LYS A 246 -17.90 7.38 -12.52
N ARG A 247 -17.58 7.33 -11.24
CA ARG A 247 -18.50 7.47 -10.11
C ARG A 247 -18.52 8.87 -9.50
N ALA A 248 -17.40 9.59 -9.64
CA ALA A 248 -17.20 10.91 -9.08
C ALA A 248 -17.82 12.03 -9.91
N PHE A 249 -18.06 11.80 -11.20
CA PHE A 249 -18.61 12.77 -12.11
C PHE A 249 -20.03 12.40 -12.55
N ASP A 250 -20.80 13.40 -12.96
CA ASP A 250 -22.08 13.21 -13.62
C ASP A 250 -21.91 13.11 -15.14
N GLY A 251 -23.02 12.87 -15.87
CA GLY A 251 -23.01 12.78 -17.33
C GLY A 251 -22.64 14.09 -18.06
N TYR A 252 -22.61 15.21 -17.33
CA TYR A 252 -22.23 16.53 -17.84
C TYR A 252 -20.78 16.91 -17.47
N GLY A 253 -19.99 15.97 -16.94
CA GLY A 253 -18.62 16.24 -16.52
C GLY A 253 -18.49 17.08 -15.24
N ARG A 254 -19.56 17.25 -14.45
CA ARG A 254 -19.49 17.98 -13.18
C ARG A 254 -19.06 17.05 -12.06
N MET A 255 -18.10 17.49 -11.26
CA MET A 255 -17.65 16.73 -10.09
C MET A 255 -18.71 16.76 -9.00
N ARG A 256 -19.17 15.59 -8.58
CA ARG A 256 -20.06 15.43 -7.42
C ARG A 256 -19.31 15.79 -6.12
N LYS A 257 -20.03 15.99 -5.01
CA LYS A 257 -19.41 16.19 -3.70
C LYS A 257 -18.69 14.89 -3.26
N VAL A 258 -17.40 14.77 -3.58
CA VAL A 258 -16.59 13.55 -3.40
C VAL A 258 -15.89 13.50 -2.04
N MET A 259 -15.44 14.66 -1.53
CA MET A 259 -14.76 14.72 -0.23
C MET A 259 -15.78 14.73 0.92
N ARG A 260 -15.41 14.10 2.04
CA ARG A 260 -16.16 14.25 3.30
C ARG A 260 -15.96 15.67 3.82
N SER A 261 -17.03 16.38 4.14
CA SER A 261 -16.95 17.55 5.03
C SER A 261 -16.54 17.05 6.42
N ASN A 262 -15.55 17.71 7.01
CA ASN A 262 -15.23 17.48 8.43
C ASN A 262 -16.44 17.75 9.29
#